data_1dc28f951c25f4586a49577a48789cb3
#
_entry.id   1dc28f951c25f4586a49577a48789cb3
#
_cell.length_a   1.000
_cell.length_b   1.000
_cell.length_c   1.000
_cell.angle_alpha   90.00
_cell.angle_beta   90.00
_cell.angle_gamma   90.00
#
_symmetry.space_group_name_H-M   'P 1'
#
loop_
_entity.id
_entity.type
_entity.pdbx_description
1 polymer ?
#
loop_
_entity_poly.entity_id
_entity_poly.type
_entity_poly.pdbx_seq_one_letter_code
_entity_poly.pdbx_strand_id
1 'polypeptide(L)'
;QLPGYHIVIKVIKKASVYSLVAVSMNLLNGFTGLFSLGQAGFMLLGAYSYAVLCIPVAKRAGVYQYFDGGIVKFSLPEIFASFLGDKVGSAVGMILALLVGGLIAAFFAYLIGLPVLRLKSDYLAIATLGFAEIMRTIIQWNAIGPLTNASNLLKGYPDFSSATAYLLLIGVFIACVVLQVNSTYGRAFKAI
;
A
#
# COMPACT_ATOMS: atom_id res chain seq x y z
N GLN A 1 24.05 8.78 21.44
CA GLN A 1 23.55 8.40 20.10
C GLN A 1 23.40 9.70 19.31
N LEU A 2 24.13 9.83 18.21
CA LEU A 2 24.12 11.01 17.35
C LEU A 2 22.73 11.23 16.75
N PRO A 3 22.08 12.38 16.89
CA PRO A 3 20.71 12.61 16.41
C PRO A 3 20.55 12.44 14.89
N GLY A 4 21.63 12.55 14.12
CA GLY A 4 21.63 12.31 12.68
C GLY A 4 21.40 10.86 12.26
N TYR A 5 21.75 9.88 13.08
CA TYR A 5 21.61 8.45 12.73
C TYR A 5 20.14 8.02 12.56
N HIS A 6 19.26 8.53 13.42
CA HIS A 6 17.82 8.23 13.31
C HIS A 6 17.15 8.81 12.05
N ILE A 7 17.64 9.98 11.60
CA ILE A 7 17.13 10.60 10.36
C ILE A 7 17.55 9.77 9.15
N VAL A 8 18.83 9.37 9.09
CA VAL A 8 19.36 8.57 7.99
C VAL A 8 18.61 7.24 7.86
N ILE A 9 18.36 6.55 8.99
CA ILE A 9 17.58 5.29 8.98
C ILE A 9 16.15 5.53 8.48
N LYS A 10 15.48 6.59 8.92
CA LYS A 10 14.12 6.92 8.42
C LYS A 10 14.11 7.20 6.92
N VAL A 11 15.12 7.90 6.42
CA VAL A 11 15.27 8.18 4.97
C VAL A 11 15.49 6.91 4.19
N ILE A 12 16.38 6.02 4.64
CA ILE A 12 16.65 4.72 3.99
C ILE A 12 15.39 3.87 3.97
N LYS A 13 14.64 3.81 5.07
CA LYS A 13 13.35 3.13 5.16
C LYS A 13 12.37 3.62 4.09
N LYS A 14 12.21 4.93 4.02
CA LYS A 14 11.31 5.56 3.06
C LYS A 14 11.77 5.32 1.62
N ALA A 15 13.05 5.43 1.36
CA ALA A 15 13.65 5.16 0.05
C ALA A 15 13.41 3.72 -0.41
N SER A 16 13.50 2.73 0.49
CA SER A 16 13.24 1.31 0.17
C SER A 16 11.80 1.08 -0.30
N VAL A 17 10.82 1.73 0.34
CA VAL A 17 9.42 1.64 -0.07
C VAL A 17 9.19 2.30 -1.43
N TYR A 18 9.73 3.50 -1.62
CA TYR A 18 9.59 4.21 -2.90
C TYR A 18 10.33 3.53 -4.06
N SER A 19 11.43 2.83 -3.80
CA SER A 19 12.11 2.05 -4.84
C SER A 19 11.24 0.92 -5.37
N LEU A 20 10.46 0.26 -4.48
CA LEU A 20 9.50 -0.77 -4.89
C LEU A 20 8.37 -0.18 -5.77
N VAL A 21 7.86 0.99 -5.39
CA VAL A 21 6.85 1.71 -6.19
C VAL A 21 7.43 2.10 -7.55
N ALA A 22 8.67 2.59 -7.59
CA ALA A 22 9.35 2.95 -8.84
C ALA A 22 9.53 1.75 -9.78
N VAL A 23 9.90 0.57 -9.25
CA VAL A 23 10.00 -0.66 -10.04
C VAL A 23 8.64 -1.08 -10.59
N SER A 24 7.57 -1.01 -9.79
CA SER A 24 6.22 -1.33 -10.26
C SER A 24 5.73 -0.35 -11.33
N MET A 25 6.07 0.93 -11.19
CA MET A 25 5.77 1.97 -12.17
C MET A 25 6.55 1.77 -13.47
N ASN A 26 7.79 1.32 -13.39
CA ASN A 26 8.61 1.03 -14.58
C ASN A 26 8.03 -0.11 -15.42
N LEU A 27 7.35 -1.09 -14.81
CA LEU A 27 6.66 -2.14 -15.55
C LEU A 27 5.63 -1.57 -16.52
N LEU A 28 4.85 -0.60 -16.08
CA LEU A 28 3.79 0.00 -16.87
C LEU A 28 4.33 1.11 -17.81
N ASN A 29 5.06 2.07 -17.26
CA ASN A 29 5.52 3.22 -18.04
C ASN A 29 6.76 2.90 -18.90
N GLY A 30 7.66 2.03 -18.40
CA GLY A 30 8.91 1.72 -19.07
C GLY A 30 8.78 0.61 -20.12
N PHE A 31 8.14 -0.51 -19.78
CA PHE A 31 8.09 -1.67 -20.68
C PHE A 31 6.92 -1.61 -21.65
N THR A 32 5.73 -1.17 -21.23
CA THR A 32 4.56 -1.11 -22.11
C THR A 32 4.41 0.23 -22.81
N GLY A 33 5.19 1.24 -22.44
CA GLY A 33 5.09 2.61 -22.99
C GLY A 33 3.78 3.34 -22.65
N LEU A 34 2.94 2.74 -21.79
CA LEU A 34 1.68 3.33 -21.35
C LEU A 34 1.93 4.28 -20.17
N PHE A 35 1.80 5.57 -20.40
CA PHE A 35 2.01 6.57 -19.36
C PHE A 35 0.83 6.63 -18.39
N SER A 36 1.02 6.11 -17.16
CA SER A 36 -0.01 6.07 -16.11
C SER A 36 0.45 6.85 -14.88
N LEU A 37 -0.41 7.73 -14.37
CA LEU A 37 -0.21 8.51 -13.16
C LEU A 37 -1.07 7.99 -11.98
N GLY A 38 -1.79 6.88 -12.16
CA GLY A 38 -2.69 6.30 -11.15
C GLY A 38 -2.01 5.59 -9.98
N GLN A 39 -0.69 5.41 -10.02
CA GLN A 39 0.05 4.66 -9.00
C GLN A 39 -0.16 5.19 -7.58
N ALA A 40 -0.29 6.51 -7.43
CA ALA A 40 -0.55 7.15 -6.15
C ALA A 40 -1.90 6.72 -5.54
N GLY A 41 -2.95 6.54 -6.36
CA GLY A 41 -4.26 6.08 -5.93
C GLY A 41 -4.23 4.63 -5.43
N PHE A 42 -3.53 3.73 -6.13
CA PHE A 42 -3.39 2.33 -5.69
C PHE A 42 -2.54 2.21 -4.44
N MET A 43 -1.46 2.99 -4.31
CA MET A 43 -0.65 3.07 -3.10
C MET A 43 -1.46 3.57 -1.91
N LEU A 44 -2.33 4.56 -2.12
CA LEU A 44 -3.23 5.10 -1.10
C LEU A 44 -4.21 4.01 -0.62
N LEU A 45 -4.87 3.28 -1.52
CA LEU A 45 -5.77 2.18 -1.19
C LEU A 45 -5.09 1.10 -0.36
N GLY A 46 -3.91 0.65 -0.78
CA GLY A 46 -3.13 -0.36 -0.06
C GLY A 46 -2.72 0.12 1.33
N ALA A 47 -2.24 1.35 1.44
CA ALA A 47 -1.79 1.93 2.71
C ALA A 47 -2.94 2.10 3.71
N TYR A 48 -4.10 2.60 3.27
CA TYR A 48 -5.27 2.75 4.14
C TYR A 48 -5.85 1.39 4.56
N SER A 49 -5.95 0.43 3.64
CA SER A 49 -6.40 -0.93 3.96
C SER A 49 -5.49 -1.57 5.01
N TYR A 50 -4.18 -1.47 4.85
CA TYR A 50 -3.21 -1.96 5.83
C TYR A 50 -3.39 -1.26 7.19
N ALA A 51 -3.43 0.07 7.21
CA ALA A 51 -3.55 0.84 8.44
C ALA A 51 -4.82 0.49 9.22
N VAL A 52 -5.98 0.45 8.53
CA VAL A 52 -7.28 0.11 9.13
C VAL A 52 -7.26 -1.29 9.75
N LEU A 53 -6.63 -2.27 9.11
CA LEU A 53 -6.58 -3.65 9.59
C LEU A 53 -5.54 -3.88 10.69
N CYS A 54 -4.50 -3.04 10.77
CA CYS A 54 -3.39 -3.22 11.72
C CYS A 54 -3.48 -2.34 12.97
N ILE A 55 -4.37 -1.34 13.04
CA ILE A 55 -4.49 -0.49 14.23
C ILE A 55 -4.96 -1.35 15.43
N PRO A 56 -4.20 -1.37 16.56
CA PRO A 56 -4.57 -2.07 17.78
C PRO A 56 -5.92 -1.58 18.33
N VAL A 57 -6.74 -2.50 18.82
CA VAL A 57 -8.09 -2.19 19.35
C VAL A 57 -8.01 -1.13 20.45
N ALA A 58 -7.02 -1.23 21.35
CA ALA A 58 -6.83 -0.28 22.45
C ALA A 58 -6.53 1.17 21.98
N LYS A 59 -5.90 1.35 20.80
CA LYS A 59 -5.56 2.67 20.26
C LYS A 59 -6.64 3.27 19.37
N ARG A 60 -7.65 2.49 18.96
CA ARG A 60 -8.69 2.92 18.02
C ARG A 60 -9.50 4.09 18.54
N ALA A 61 -9.89 4.10 19.82
CA ALA A 61 -10.62 5.19 20.42
C ALA A 61 -9.86 6.53 20.32
N GLY A 62 -8.53 6.52 20.44
CA GLY A 62 -7.70 7.70 20.28
C GLY A 62 -7.43 8.12 18.83
N VAL A 63 -7.49 7.18 17.89
CA VAL A 63 -7.31 7.46 16.44
C VAL A 63 -8.62 7.97 15.82
N TYR A 64 -9.74 7.29 16.12
CA TYR A 64 -11.07 7.61 15.61
C TYR A 64 -11.91 8.42 16.64
N GLN A 65 -11.28 9.38 17.33
CA GLN A 65 -11.93 10.16 18.38
C GLN A 65 -13.16 10.97 17.89
N TYR A 66 -13.25 11.28 16.59
CA TYR A 66 -14.38 11.97 15.96
C TYR A 66 -15.43 11.03 15.37
N PHE A 67 -15.24 9.71 15.42
CA PHE A 67 -16.07 8.70 14.77
C PHE A 67 -16.32 7.47 15.67
N ASP A 68 -16.50 7.67 16.98
CA ASP A 68 -16.86 6.65 17.98
C ASP A 68 -16.01 5.36 17.94
N GLY A 69 -14.71 5.51 17.65
CA GLY A 69 -13.77 4.39 17.62
C GLY A 69 -13.76 3.58 16.32
N GLY A 70 -14.51 4.00 15.31
CA GLY A 70 -14.54 3.38 13.98
C GLY A 70 -15.42 2.12 13.87
N ILE A 71 -15.71 1.71 12.63
CA ILE A 71 -16.56 0.52 12.33
C ILE A 71 -15.78 -0.78 12.59
N VAL A 72 -14.52 -0.83 12.23
CA VAL A 72 -13.69 -2.03 12.37
C VAL A 72 -13.26 -2.18 13.83
N LYS A 73 -13.72 -3.21 14.51
CA LYS A 73 -13.46 -3.47 15.94
C LYS A 73 -12.42 -4.56 16.19
N PHE A 74 -11.72 -5.02 15.15
CA PHE A 74 -10.71 -6.08 15.27
C PHE A 74 -9.37 -5.62 14.69
N SER A 75 -8.28 -6.21 15.15
CA SER A 75 -6.92 -6.01 14.63
C SER A 75 -6.36 -7.36 14.18
N LEU A 76 -5.97 -7.49 12.90
CA LEU A 76 -5.39 -8.74 12.41
C LEU A 76 -4.13 -9.14 13.18
N PRO A 77 -3.17 -8.25 13.46
CA PRO A 77 -2.02 -8.60 14.27
C PRO A 77 -2.36 -9.12 15.67
N GLU A 78 -3.38 -8.58 16.35
CA GLU A 78 -3.80 -9.02 17.67
C GLU A 78 -4.50 -10.38 17.65
N ILE A 79 -5.35 -10.62 16.63
CA ILE A 79 -6.02 -11.92 16.45
C ILE A 79 -4.98 -13.03 16.25
N PHE A 80 -4.02 -12.82 15.34
CA PHE A 80 -2.99 -13.84 15.09
C PHE A 80 -1.97 -13.95 16.22
N ALA A 81 -1.72 -12.87 16.98
CA ALA A 81 -0.89 -12.92 18.17
C ALA A 81 -1.50 -13.83 19.25
N SER A 82 -2.82 -13.85 19.41
CA SER A 82 -3.50 -14.73 20.36
C SER A 82 -3.42 -16.22 19.97
N PHE A 83 -3.26 -16.54 18.67
CA PHE A 83 -3.19 -17.94 18.20
C PHE A 83 -1.75 -18.46 18.08
N LEU A 84 -0.79 -17.66 17.60
CA LEU A 84 0.57 -18.07 17.26
C LEU A 84 1.65 -17.49 18.20
N GLY A 85 1.25 -16.73 19.23
CA GLY A 85 2.18 -16.03 20.12
C GLY A 85 2.54 -14.62 19.59
N ASP A 86 2.93 -13.74 20.52
CA ASP A 86 3.01 -12.29 20.29
C ASP A 86 3.91 -11.87 19.12
N LYS A 87 5.09 -12.46 18.97
CA LYS A 87 6.05 -12.07 17.94
C LYS A 87 5.73 -12.65 16.56
N VAL A 88 5.41 -13.95 16.50
CA VAL A 88 5.15 -14.65 15.24
C VAL A 88 3.76 -14.28 14.72
N GLY A 89 2.75 -14.31 15.60
CA GLY A 89 1.39 -13.98 15.23
C GLY A 89 1.22 -12.55 14.75
N SER A 90 1.86 -11.57 15.41
CA SER A 90 1.82 -10.18 14.94
C SER A 90 2.46 -10.01 13.56
N ALA A 91 3.60 -10.69 13.29
CA ALA A 91 4.24 -10.66 11.98
C ALA A 91 3.35 -11.28 10.88
N VAL A 92 2.74 -12.43 11.16
CA VAL A 92 1.80 -13.09 10.24
C VAL A 92 0.58 -12.20 9.99
N GLY A 93 0.02 -11.61 11.03
CA GLY A 93 -1.12 -10.67 10.92
C GLY A 93 -0.80 -9.45 10.06
N MET A 94 0.41 -8.88 10.19
CA MET A 94 0.87 -7.77 9.34
C MET A 94 1.03 -8.18 7.88
N ILE A 95 1.59 -9.37 7.61
CA ILE A 95 1.74 -9.89 6.23
C ILE A 95 0.36 -10.13 5.61
N LEU A 96 -0.58 -10.72 6.34
CA LEU A 96 -1.95 -10.92 5.87
C LEU A 96 -2.66 -9.59 5.60
N ALA A 97 -2.48 -8.59 6.46
CA ALA A 97 -3.03 -7.25 6.23
C ALA A 97 -2.45 -6.61 4.95
N LEU A 98 -1.16 -6.81 4.67
CA LEU A 98 -0.53 -6.38 3.42
C LEU A 98 -1.13 -7.10 2.20
N LEU A 99 -1.33 -8.42 2.29
CA LEU A 99 -1.93 -9.21 1.21
C LEU A 99 -3.38 -8.75 0.94
N VAL A 100 -4.17 -8.55 1.98
CA VAL A 100 -5.55 -8.03 1.85
C VAL A 100 -5.55 -6.63 1.24
N GLY A 101 -4.67 -5.73 1.69
CA GLY A 101 -4.51 -4.40 1.11
C GLY A 101 -4.12 -4.46 -0.37
N GLY A 102 -3.21 -5.37 -0.73
CA GLY A 102 -2.82 -5.64 -2.11
C GLY A 102 -3.98 -6.17 -2.97
N LEU A 103 -4.79 -7.08 -2.45
CA LEU A 103 -5.99 -7.60 -3.14
C LEU A 103 -7.04 -6.52 -3.36
N ILE A 104 -7.28 -5.66 -2.38
CA ILE A 104 -8.19 -4.52 -2.52
C ILE A 104 -7.67 -3.57 -3.62
N ALA A 105 -6.40 -3.21 -3.59
CA ALA A 105 -5.80 -2.38 -4.62
C ALA A 105 -5.87 -3.03 -6.01
N ALA A 106 -5.61 -4.35 -6.11
CA ALA A 106 -5.71 -5.12 -7.35
C ALA A 106 -7.15 -5.17 -7.89
N PHE A 107 -8.15 -5.31 -7.02
CA PHE A 107 -9.56 -5.29 -7.41
C PHE A 107 -9.93 -3.94 -8.04
N PHE A 108 -9.57 -2.82 -7.42
CA PHE A 108 -9.81 -1.50 -7.99
C PHE A 108 -8.99 -1.26 -9.26
N ALA A 109 -7.75 -1.76 -9.32
CA ALA A 109 -6.92 -1.68 -10.52
C ALA A 109 -7.56 -2.43 -11.70
N TYR A 110 -8.13 -3.61 -11.47
CA TYR A 110 -8.85 -4.37 -12.48
C TYR A 110 -10.11 -3.63 -12.94
N LEU A 111 -10.94 -3.16 -12.00
CA LEU A 111 -12.19 -2.47 -12.31
C LEU A 111 -11.96 -1.23 -13.20
N ILE A 112 -10.92 -0.47 -12.91
CA ILE A 112 -10.61 0.77 -13.61
C ILE A 112 -9.76 0.52 -14.86
N GLY A 113 -8.88 -0.46 -14.79
CA GLY A 113 -8.02 -0.83 -15.90
C GLY A 113 -8.82 -1.22 -17.15
N LEU A 114 -9.92 -1.94 -17.00
CA LEU A 114 -10.75 -2.38 -18.12
C LEU A 114 -11.23 -1.22 -19.03
N PRO A 115 -11.86 -0.14 -18.52
CA PRO A 115 -12.25 0.98 -19.36
C PRO A 115 -11.08 1.88 -19.76
N VAL A 116 -10.12 2.09 -18.85
CA VAL A 116 -9.03 3.08 -19.05
C VAL A 116 -7.99 2.59 -20.05
N LEU A 117 -7.68 1.29 -20.09
CA LEU A 117 -6.75 0.71 -21.08
C LEU A 117 -7.25 0.80 -22.55
N ARG A 118 -8.52 1.11 -22.77
CA ARG A 118 -9.07 1.36 -24.12
C ARG A 118 -8.79 2.77 -24.61
N LEU A 119 -8.28 3.66 -23.76
CA LEU A 119 -7.97 5.04 -24.12
C LEU A 119 -6.58 5.12 -24.79
N LYS A 120 -6.40 6.13 -25.65
CA LYS A 120 -5.08 6.46 -26.18
C LYS A 120 -4.15 6.94 -25.07
N SER A 121 -2.83 6.81 -25.26
CA SER A 121 -1.80 7.05 -24.26
C SER A 121 -1.99 8.35 -23.44
N ASP A 122 -2.26 9.47 -24.10
CA ASP A 122 -2.39 10.78 -23.44
C ASP A 122 -3.65 10.85 -22.55
N TYR A 123 -4.78 10.30 -23.05
CA TYR A 123 -6.03 10.24 -22.28
C TYR A 123 -5.93 9.23 -21.13
N LEU A 124 -5.13 8.19 -21.27
CA LEU A 124 -4.85 7.22 -20.21
C LEU A 124 -4.18 7.90 -19.02
N ALA A 125 -3.19 8.77 -19.25
CA ALA A 125 -2.52 9.52 -18.20
C ALA A 125 -3.49 10.42 -17.41
N ILE A 126 -4.35 11.16 -18.13
CA ILE A 126 -5.35 12.05 -17.51
C ILE A 126 -6.39 11.25 -16.72
N ALA A 127 -6.90 10.16 -17.30
CA ALA A 127 -7.90 9.31 -16.65
C ALA A 127 -7.36 8.65 -15.37
N THR A 128 -6.11 8.16 -15.39
CA THR A 128 -5.47 7.55 -14.21
C THR A 128 -5.15 8.56 -13.12
N LEU A 129 -4.78 9.80 -13.49
CA LEU A 129 -4.61 10.89 -12.54
C LEU A 129 -5.95 11.27 -11.89
N GLY A 130 -7.00 11.43 -12.71
CA GLY A 130 -8.36 11.70 -12.23
C GLY A 130 -8.85 10.62 -11.27
N PHE A 131 -8.58 9.34 -11.57
CA PHE A 131 -8.88 8.23 -10.66
C PHE A 131 -8.15 8.38 -9.32
N ALA A 132 -6.85 8.66 -9.32
CA ALA A 132 -6.09 8.83 -8.09
C ALA A 132 -6.68 9.94 -7.20
N GLU A 133 -7.13 11.04 -7.80
CA GLU A 133 -7.76 12.15 -7.07
C GLU A 133 -9.18 11.80 -6.57
N ILE A 134 -9.96 11.05 -7.35
CA ILE A 134 -11.26 10.52 -6.91
C ILE A 134 -11.08 9.62 -5.68
N MET A 135 -10.13 8.69 -5.71
CA MET A 135 -9.87 7.80 -4.58
C MET A 135 -9.42 8.57 -3.34
N ARG A 136 -8.57 9.58 -3.53
CA ARG A 136 -8.17 10.47 -2.44
C ARG A 136 -9.37 11.19 -1.82
N THR A 137 -10.24 11.75 -2.64
CA THR A 137 -11.43 12.47 -2.19
C THR A 137 -12.42 11.54 -1.47
N ILE A 138 -12.63 10.33 -1.99
CA ILE A 138 -13.48 9.31 -1.36
C ILE A 138 -12.94 8.96 0.03
N ILE A 139 -11.65 8.70 0.17
CA ILE A 139 -11.03 8.34 1.46
C ILE A 139 -11.14 9.48 2.48
N GLN A 140 -11.05 10.73 2.02
CA GLN A 140 -11.17 11.92 2.87
C GLN A 140 -12.63 12.32 3.17
N TRP A 141 -13.60 11.66 2.57
CA TRP A 141 -15.01 11.99 2.76
C TRP A 141 -15.51 11.59 4.15
N ASN A 142 -16.20 12.52 4.82
CA ASN A 142 -16.71 12.31 6.18
C ASN A 142 -17.70 11.14 6.31
N ALA A 143 -18.47 10.82 5.26
CA ALA A 143 -19.37 9.67 5.29
C ALA A 143 -18.65 8.34 5.46
N ILE A 144 -17.40 8.23 4.99
CA ILE A 144 -16.53 7.05 5.16
C ILE A 144 -15.59 7.24 6.36
N GLY A 145 -15.69 8.35 7.07
CA GLY A 145 -14.89 8.68 8.25
C GLY A 145 -14.80 7.59 9.32
N PRO A 146 -15.87 6.87 9.65
CA PRO A 146 -15.82 5.73 10.58
C PRO A 146 -14.88 4.58 10.13
N LEU A 147 -14.51 4.52 8.84
CA LEU A 147 -13.57 3.54 8.30
C LEU A 147 -12.18 4.15 8.08
N THR A 148 -12.09 5.33 7.47
CA THR A 148 -10.84 5.95 6.99
C THR A 148 -10.32 7.08 7.87
N ASN A 149 -11.07 7.48 8.91
CA ASN A 149 -10.80 8.68 9.72
C ASN A 149 -10.90 10.00 8.93
N ALA A 150 -11.54 9.97 7.77
CA ALA A 150 -11.73 11.11 6.85
C ALA A 150 -10.41 11.87 6.55
N SER A 151 -10.37 13.18 6.76
CA SER A 151 -9.18 14.00 6.54
C SER A 151 -8.14 13.91 7.66
N ASN A 152 -8.44 13.20 8.76
CA ASN A 152 -7.49 13.03 9.86
C ASN A 152 -6.48 11.93 9.56
N LEU A 153 -5.23 12.09 10.02
CA LEU A 153 -4.21 11.07 9.82
C LEU A 153 -4.52 9.82 10.65
N LEU A 154 -4.44 8.65 10.01
CA LEU A 154 -4.39 7.38 10.72
C LEU A 154 -3.02 7.25 11.41
N LYS A 155 -3.03 7.07 12.73
CA LYS A 155 -1.85 6.92 13.58
C LYS A 155 -1.96 5.61 14.37
N GLY A 156 -0.85 5.16 14.94
CA GLY A 156 -0.85 4.05 15.90
C GLY A 156 -0.84 2.65 15.30
N TYR A 157 -0.74 2.51 13.97
CA TYR A 157 -0.44 1.23 13.34
C TYR A 157 1.00 0.79 13.69
N PRO A 158 1.29 -0.53 13.77
CA PRO A 158 2.61 -1.01 14.10
C PRO A 158 3.62 -0.64 13.02
N ASP A 159 4.74 -0.05 13.45
CA ASP A 159 5.87 0.26 12.57
C ASP A 159 6.67 -1.01 12.28
N PHE A 160 7.13 -1.15 11.05
CA PHE A 160 8.15 -2.12 10.68
C PHE A 160 9.50 -1.65 11.25
N SER A 161 9.71 -1.87 12.55
CA SER A 161 10.95 -1.46 13.24
C SER A 161 12.09 -2.47 13.10
N SER A 162 11.78 -3.73 12.82
CA SER A 162 12.76 -4.82 12.79
C SER A 162 13.48 -4.95 11.43
N ALA A 163 14.73 -5.38 11.47
CA ALA A 163 15.54 -5.65 10.27
C ALA A 163 14.89 -6.67 9.32
N THR A 164 14.06 -7.58 9.84
CA THR A 164 13.31 -8.58 9.07
C THR A 164 12.35 -7.96 8.05
N ALA A 165 11.73 -6.83 8.38
CA ALA A 165 10.84 -6.12 7.46
C ALA A 165 11.59 -5.56 6.25
N TYR A 166 12.84 -5.13 6.44
CA TYR A 166 13.67 -4.63 5.33
C TYR A 166 14.20 -5.76 4.46
N LEU A 167 14.57 -6.90 5.05
CA LEU A 167 14.94 -8.09 4.31
C LEU A 167 13.78 -8.59 3.44
N LEU A 168 12.55 -8.56 3.96
CA LEU A 168 11.34 -8.84 3.18
C LEU A 168 11.15 -7.85 2.02
N LEU A 169 11.32 -6.57 2.27
CA LEU A 169 11.22 -5.52 1.24
C LEU A 169 12.28 -5.69 0.15
N ILE A 170 13.51 -5.97 0.52
CA ILE A 170 14.60 -6.25 -0.43
C ILE A 170 14.31 -7.54 -1.19
N GLY A 171 13.80 -8.59 -0.54
CA GLY A 171 13.42 -9.85 -1.19
C GLY A 171 12.31 -9.64 -2.22
N VAL A 172 11.26 -8.88 -1.88
CA VAL A 172 10.19 -8.52 -2.81
C VAL A 172 10.70 -7.66 -3.97
N PHE A 173 11.61 -6.71 -3.70
CA PHE A 173 12.24 -5.90 -4.73
C PHE A 173 13.01 -6.76 -5.73
N ILE A 174 13.88 -7.67 -5.24
CA ILE A 174 14.64 -8.59 -6.09
C ILE A 174 13.69 -9.50 -6.88
N ALA A 175 12.64 -10.05 -6.25
CA ALA A 175 11.67 -10.90 -6.91
C ALA A 175 10.94 -10.12 -8.03
N CYS A 176 10.53 -8.88 -7.80
CA CYS A 176 9.91 -8.04 -8.82
C CYS A 176 10.86 -7.77 -9.99
N VAL A 177 12.12 -7.44 -9.72
CA VAL A 177 13.11 -7.21 -10.77
C VAL A 177 13.37 -8.48 -11.59
N VAL A 178 13.56 -9.62 -10.93
CA VAL A 178 13.77 -10.91 -11.61
C VAL A 178 12.58 -11.31 -12.45
N LEU A 179 11.35 -11.13 -11.92
CA LEU A 179 10.11 -11.38 -12.66
C LEU A 179 9.97 -10.47 -13.88
N GLN A 180 10.34 -9.20 -13.77
CA GLN A 180 10.27 -8.25 -14.90
C GLN A 180 11.32 -8.52 -15.96
N VAL A 181 12.54 -8.92 -15.58
CA VAL A 181 13.65 -9.08 -16.52
C VAL A 181 13.67 -10.49 -17.14
N ASN A 182 13.50 -11.53 -16.34
CA ASN A 182 13.75 -12.93 -16.73
C ASN A 182 12.50 -13.75 -17.03
N SER A 183 11.29 -13.25 -16.72
CA SER A 183 10.07 -14.02 -16.96
C SER A 183 9.59 -13.91 -18.41
N THR A 184 8.77 -14.90 -18.82
CA THR A 184 8.06 -14.89 -20.09
C THR A 184 7.13 -13.68 -20.20
N TYR A 185 6.53 -13.27 -19.07
CA TYR A 185 5.70 -12.08 -18.98
C TYR A 185 6.50 -10.80 -19.22
N GLY A 186 7.70 -10.67 -18.64
CA GLY A 186 8.56 -9.51 -18.88
C GLY A 186 8.97 -9.38 -20.34
N ARG A 187 9.18 -10.51 -21.03
CA ARG A 187 9.44 -10.51 -22.48
C ARG A 187 8.20 -10.15 -23.29
N ALA A 188 7.02 -10.59 -22.89
CA ALA A 188 5.77 -10.22 -23.53
C ALA A 188 5.48 -8.71 -23.40
N PHE A 189 5.72 -8.12 -22.22
CA PHE A 189 5.58 -6.68 -22.03
C PHE A 189 6.55 -5.83 -22.85
N LYS A 190 7.72 -6.35 -23.18
CA LYS A 190 8.69 -5.67 -24.07
C LYS A 190 8.34 -5.77 -25.55
N ALA A 191 7.44 -6.69 -25.91
CA ALA A 191 7.04 -6.96 -27.29
C ALA A 191 5.78 -6.17 -27.72
N ILE A 192 5.13 -5.50 -26.78
CA ILE A 192 3.97 -4.63 -27.00
C ILE A 192 4.44 -3.20 -27.28
#